data_0d15c22115951e59e12f497de5001532
#
_entry.id   0d15c22115951e59e12f497de5001532
#
_cell.length_a   1.000
_cell.length_b   1.000
_cell.length_c   1.000
_cell.angle_alpha   90.00
_cell.angle_beta   90.00
_cell.angle_gamma   90.00
#
_symmetry.space_group_name_H-M   'P 1'
#
loop_
_entity.id
_entity.type
_entity.pdbx_description
1 polymer ?
#
loop_
_entity_poly.entity_id
_entity_poly.type
_entity_poly.pdbx_seq_one_letter_code
_entity_poly.pdbx_strand_id
1 'polypeptide(L)'
;MKRGKYHGSLAQALIDAAVVILDAVGIEGVTIRATARAASVSHAAPANHFPDRRALLTAIAVRCFEEMIAGANLAREKATTPAERIVALADAYVAYGLAYPNRYRMMWRMDMLDDSLAALSSIINGMYDSVGDDVAALPSVQRDTATTKLVALSSLIHGYVSMRIDGNFIAAADEATGKPRHIAMIEALIGATNHGGAAAHHPGNR
;
A
#
# COMPACT_ATOMS: atom_id res chain seq x y z
N MET A 1 -15.49 -34.12 22.69
CA MET A 1 -14.44 -33.38 21.92
C MET A 1 -15.09 -32.77 20.68
N LYS A 2 -15.20 -31.45 20.61
CA LYS A 2 -15.90 -30.72 19.55
C LYS A 2 -14.97 -30.49 18.35
N ARG A 3 -15.15 -31.29 17.30
CA ARG A 3 -14.36 -31.26 16.05
C ARG A 3 -15.19 -30.72 14.88
N GLY A 4 -15.72 -29.52 14.97
CA GLY A 4 -16.64 -29.07 13.90
C GLY A 4 -16.78 -27.58 13.68
N LYS A 5 -15.93 -26.71 14.24
CA LYS A 5 -16.18 -25.26 14.21
C LYS A 5 -15.08 -24.39 13.55
N TYR A 6 -14.10 -24.99 12.85
CA TYR A 6 -12.86 -24.26 12.54
C TYR A 6 -12.44 -24.19 11.05
N HIS A 7 -13.17 -24.71 10.06
CA HIS A 7 -12.63 -24.72 8.69
C HIS A 7 -12.43 -23.32 8.06
N GLY A 8 -13.35 -22.39 8.23
CA GLY A 8 -13.12 -20.99 7.84
C GLY A 8 -12.27 -20.21 8.86
N SER A 9 -12.37 -20.56 10.14
CA SER A 9 -11.66 -19.93 11.24
C SER A 9 -10.20 -20.38 11.36
N LEU A 10 -9.81 -21.57 10.92
CA LEU A 10 -8.44 -22.06 11.03
C LEU A 10 -7.51 -21.39 10.00
N ALA A 11 -7.93 -21.25 8.75
CA ALA A 11 -7.14 -20.52 7.75
C ALA A 11 -6.90 -19.08 8.20
N GLN A 12 -7.94 -18.41 8.70
CA GLN A 12 -7.81 -17.05 9.22
C GLN A 12 -6.90 -16.98 10.44
N ALA A 13 -7.04 -17.89 11.40
CA ALA A 13 -6.16 -17.96 12.58
C ALA A 13 -4.69 -18.19 12.21
N LEU A 14 -4.43 -18.97 11.16
CA LEU A 14 -3.09 -19.18 10.63
C LEU A 14 -2.54 -17.90 9.98
N ILE A 15 -3.34 -17.18 9.19
CA ILE A 15 -2.95 -15.91 8.59
C ILE A 15 -2.65 -14.89 9.70
N ASP A 16 -3.54 -14.74 10.69
CA ASP A 16 -3.37 -13.81 11.80
C ASP A 16 -2.08 -14.11 12.60
N ALA A 17 -1.82 -15.38 12.90
CA ALA A 17 -0.58 -15.80 13.57
C ALA A 17 0.66 -15.52 12.72
N ALA A 18 0.57 -15.71 11.40
CA ALA A 18 1.68 -15.44 10.48
C ALA A 18 1.96 -13.94 10.35
N VAL A 19 0.92 -13.09 10.35
CA VAL A 19 1.07 -11.62 10.36
C VAL A 19 1.80 -11.16 11.63
N VAL A 20 1.47 -11.70 12.80
CA VAL A 20 2.19 -11.40 14.06
C VAL A 20 3.67 -11.75 13.95
N ILE A 21 4.00 -12.92 13.37
CA ILE A 21 5.40 -13.32 13.13
C ILE A 21 6.08 -12.35 12.16
N LEU A 22 5.41 -12.03 11.06
CA LEU A 22 5.91 -11.10 10.05
C LEU A 22 6.25 -9.73 10.66
N ASP A 23 5.36 -9.18 11.47
CA ASP A 23 5.57 -7.89 12.14
C ASP A 23 6.77 -7.93 13.10
N ALA A 24 6.91 -9.02 13.85
CA ALA A 24 7.94 -9.14 14.88
C ALA A 24 9.34 -9.40 14.32
N VAL A 25 9.48 -10.27 13.32
CA VAL A 25 10.79 -10.79 12.88
C VAL A 25 10.99 -10.79 11.35
N GLY A 26 10.04 -10.24 10.58
CA GLY A 26 10.12 -10.16 9.13
C GLY A 26 9.78 -11.46 8.41
N ILE A 27 9.88 -11.42 7.08
CA ILE A 27 9.45 -12.49 6.18
C ILE A 27 10.18 -13.82 6.43
N GLU A 28 11.44 -13.78 6.87
CA GLU A 28 12.24 -14.98 7.11
C GLU A 28 11.71 -15.80 8.30
N GLY A 29 11.06 -15.15 9.26
CA GLY A 29 10.42 -15.82 10.39
C GLY A 29 9.13 -16.55 10.02
N VAL A 30 8.49 -16.19 8.90
CA VAL A 30 7.22 -16.78 8.46
C VAL A 30 7.48 -18.14 7.80
N THR A 31 7.23 -19.20 8.54
CA THR A 31 7.30 -20.58 8.08
C THR A 31 6.04 -21.34 8.47
N ILE A 32 5.68 -22.39 7.73
CA ILE A 32 4.52 -23.25 8.06
C ILE A 32 4.59 -23.75 9.51
N ARG A 33 5.77 -24.17 9.96
CA ARG A 33 5.99 -24.66 11.34
C ARG A 33 5.82 -23.56 12.40
N ALA A 34 6.41 -22.38 12.17
CA ALA A 34 6.32 -21.26 13.10
C ALA A 34 4.88 -20.80 13.22
N THR A 35 4.17 -20.71 12.10
CA THR A 35 2.76 -20.32 12.03
C THR A 35 1.85 -21.33 12.77
N ALA A 36 2.02 -22.64 12.54
CA ALA A 36 1.26 -23.67 13.26
C ALA A 36 1.46 -23.57 14.78
N ARG A 37 2.70 -23.37 15.22
CA ARG A 37 3.04 -23.22 16.64
C ARG A 37 2.41 -21.95 17.23
N ALA A 38 2.50 -20.81 16.53
CA ALA A 38 1.91 -19.55 16.97
C ALA A 38 0.39 -19.62 17.05
N ALA A 39 -0.25 -20.32 16.10
CA ALA A 39 -1.69 -20.57 16.09
C ALA A 39 -2.13 -21.68 17.08
N SER A 40 -1.20 -22.29 17.83
CA SER A 40 -1.47 -23.38 18.78
C SER A 40 -2.18 -24.58 18.16
N VAL A 41 -1.82 -24.93 16.92
CA VAL A 41 -2.35 -26.09 16.20
C VAL A 41 -1.28 -27.13 15.88
N SER A 42 -1.70 -28.32 15.48
CA SER A 42 -0.76 -29.37 15.07
C SER A 42 0.05 -28.96 13.84
N HIS A 43 1.26 -29.46 13.70
CA HIS A 43 2.12 -29.17 12.54
C HIS A 43 1.52 -29.59 11.19
N ALA A 44 0.59 -30.56 11.19
CA ALA A 44 -0.10 -31.02 9.99
C ALA A 44 -1.32 -30.15 9.61
N ALA A 45 -1.84 -29.35 10.54
CA ALA A 45 -3.07 -28.58 10.33
C ALA A 45 -2.96 -27.54 9.19
N PRO A 46 -1.83 -26.80 9.01
CA PRO A 46 -1.72 -25.84 7.93
C PRO A 46 -1.74 -26.44 6.53
N ALA A 47 -1.25 -27.68 6.35
CA ALA A 47 -1.14 -28.32 5.03
C ALA A 47 -2.49 -28.48 4.29
N ASN A 48 -3.61 -28.48 5.02
CA ASN A 48 -4.94 -28.51 4.43
C ASN A 48 -5.38 -27.16 3.85
N HIS A 49 -4.69 -26.07 4.18
CA HIS A 49 -5.01 -24.71 3.77
C HIS A 49 -3.91 -24.06 2.93
N PHE A 50 -2.65 -24.35 3.27
CA PHE A 50 -1.46 -23.79 2.64
C PHE A 50 -0.50 -24.94 2.33
N PRO A 51 -0.45 -25.40 1.06
CA PRO A 51 0.39 -26.54 0.67
C PRO A 51 1.88 -26.26 0.89
N ASP A 52 2.27 -25.00 0.83
CA ASP A 52 3.65 -24.56 1.01
C ASP A 52 3.75 -23.14 1.61
N ARG A 53 4.99 -22.69 1.83
CA ARG A 53 5.26 -21.34 2.36
C ARG A 53 4.81 -20.24 1.39
N ARG A 54 4.93 -20.47 0.07
CA ARG A 54 4.56 -19.50 -0.95
C ARG A 54 3.05 -19.21 -0.90
N ALA A 55 2.22 -20.24 -0.81
CA ALA A 55 0.78 -20.10 -0.63
C ALA A 55 0.40 -19.35 0.64
N LEU A 56 1.09 -19.64 1.77
CA LEU A 56 0.89 -18.91 3.02
C LEU A 56 1.28 -17.42 2.87
N LEU A 57 2.44 -17.11 2.30
CA LEU A 57 2.88 -15.74 2.08
C LEU A 57 1.93 -14.97 1.16
N THR A 58 1.40 -15.62 0.12
CA THR A 58 0.42 -15.03 -0.78
C THR A 58 -0.88 -14.69 -0.06
N ALA A 59 -1.38 -15.57 0.79
CA ALA A 59 -2.57 -15.30 1.60
C ALA A 59 -2.36 -14.12 2.57
N ILE A 60 -1.17 -14.02 3.16
CA ILE A 60 -0.80 -12.87 4.01
C ILE A 60 -0.74 -11.58 3.16
N ALA A 61 -0.16 -11.64 1.95
CA ALA A 61 -0.06 -10.49 1.06
C ALA A 61 -1.45 -9.98 0.67
N VAL A 62 -2.38 -10.87 0.29
CA VAL A 62 -3.78 -10.52 0.00
C VAL A 62 -4.40 -9.79 1.20
N ARG A 63 -4.27 -10.33 2.42
CA ARG A 63 -4.78 -9.70 3.63
C ARG A 63 -4.18 -8.30 3.86
N CYS A 64 -2.87 -8.14 3.68
CA CYS A 64 -2.19 -6.86 3.85
C CYS A 64 -2.64 -5.83 2.79
N PHE A 65 -2.83 -6.25 1.54
CA PHE A 65 -3.40 -5.39 0.48
C PHE A 65 -4.83 -4.98 0.81
N GLU A 66 -5.68 -5.91 1.28
CA GLU A 66 -7.05 -5.60 1.70
C GLU A 66 -7.09 -4.54 2.80
N GLU A 67 -6.26 -4.69 3.83
CA GLU A 67 -6.17 -3.73 4.95
C GLU A 67 -5.69 -2.35 4.47
N MET A 68 -4.67 -2.30 3.64
CA MET A 68 -4.13 -1.06 3.09
C MET A 68 -5.17 -0.35 2.21
N ILE A 69 -5.84 -1.08 1.32
CA ILE A 69 -6.86 -0.54 0.42
C ILE A 69 -8.08 -0.07 1.20
N ALA A 70 -8.52 -0.81 2.21
CA ALA A 70 -9.63 -0.40 3.07
C ALA A 70 -9.33 0.93 3.77
N GLY A 71 -8.13 1.08 4.33
CA GLY A 71 -7.67 2.32 4.94
C GLY A 71 -7.62 3.48 3.94
N ALA A 72 -7.12 3.23 2.73
CA ALA A 72 -7.05 4.23 1.66
C ALA A 72 -8.44 4.66 1.17
N ASN A 73 -9.37 3.72 1.02
CA ASN A 73 -10.75 4.03 0.63
C ASN A 73 -11.46 4.87 1.68
N LEU A 74 -11.31 4.53 2.96
CA LEU A 74 -11.86 5.33 4.06
C LEU A 74 -11.30 6.77 4.06
N ALA A 75 -10.01 6.93 3.78
CA ALA A 75 -9.39 8.26 3.68
C ALA A 75 -9.98 9.10 2.52
N ARG A 76 -10.36 8.44 1.40
CA ARG A 76 -10.96 9.11 0.23
C ARG A 76 -12.40 9.56 0.41
N GLU A 77 -13.15 9.00 1.37
CA GLU A 77 -14.60 9.29 1.53
C GLU A 77 -14.91 10.77 1.74
N LYS A 78 -13.98 11.52 2.32
CA LYS A 78 -14.14 12.96 2.56
C LYS A 78 -13.63 13.85 1.42
N ALA A 79 -12.97 13.27 0.45
CA ALA A 79 -12.38 14.00 -0.68
C ALA A 79 -13.45 14.28 -1.74
N THR A 80 -13.47 15.49 -2.26
CA THR A 80 -14.49 15.96 -3.20
C THR A 80 -13.97 16.01 -4.63
N THR A 81 -12.67 16.21 -4.81
CA THR A 81 -12.02 16.30 -6.11
C THR A 81 -11.12 15.09 -6.41
N PRO A 82 -10.84 14.79 -7.70
CA PRO A 82 -9.89 13.75 -8.04
C PRO A 82 -8.51 13.95 -7.39
N ALA A 83 -8.02 15.20 -7.36
CA ALA A 83 -6.74 15.54 -6.74
C ALA A 83 -6.73 15.24 -5.23
N GLU A 84 -7.78 15.63 -4.51
CA GLU A 84 -7.92 15.32 -3.08
C GLU A 84 -8.00 13.81 -2.82
N ARG A 85 -8.70 13.05 -3.68
CA ARG A 85 -8.77 11.60 -3.56
C ARG A 85 -7.41 10.93 -3.74
N ILE A 86 -6.63 11.37 -4.73
CA ILE A 86 -5.27 10.87 -4.96
C ILE A 86 -4.37 11.18 -3.75
N VAL A 87 -4.42 12.40 -3.24
CA VAL A 87 -3.62 12.82 -2.07
C VAL A 87 -4.00 12.00 -0.84
N ALA A 88 -5.29 11.85 -0.54
CA ALA A 88 -5.76 11.09 0.61
C ALA A 88 -5.37 9.61 0.54
N LEU A 89 -5.52 8.99 -0.65
CA LEU A 89 -5.12 7.60 -0.88
C LEU A 89 -3.61 7.44 -0.69
N ALA A 90 -2.82 8.33 -1.27
CA ALA A 90 -1.37 8.25 -1.19
C ALA A 90 -0.84 8.48 0.24
N ASP A 91 -1.46 9.39 0.99
CA ASP A 91 -1.13 9.61 2.41
C ASP A 91 -1.43 8.36 3.25
N ALA A 92 -2.61 7.75 3.06
CA ALA A 92 -2.97 6.50 3.74
C ALA A 92 -2.03 5.34 3.37
N TYR A 93 -1.64 5.24 2.09
CA TYR A 93 -0.66 4.26 1.62
C TYR A 93 0.71 4.44 2.30
N VAL A 94 1.21 5.68 2.35
CA VAL A 94 2.47 6.02 3.03
C VAL A 94 2.37 5.70 4.52
N ALA A 95 1.28 6.09 5.18
CA ALA A 95 1.05 5.82 6.60
C ALA A 95 1.05 4.31 6.89
N TYR A 96 0.38 3.50 6.07
CA TYR A 96 0.38 2.04 6.21
C TYR A 96 1.79 1.45 6.06
N GLY A 97 2.52 1.83 5.02
CA GLY A 97 3.87 1.32 4.77
C GLY A 97 4.85 1.64 5.91
N LEU A 98 4.75 2.85 6.47
CA LEU A 98 5.60 3.27 7.59
C LEU A 98 5.17 2.63 8.93
N ALA A 99 3.88 2.38 9.14
CA ALA A 99 3.38 1.70 10.32
C ALA A 99 3.72 0.21 10.32
N TYR A 100 3.75 -0.43 9.14
CA TYR A 100 3.94 -1.87 8.98
C TYR A 100 5.07 -2.21 7.98
N PRO A 101 6.33 -1.84 8.26
CA PRO A 101 7.42 -1.94 7.29
C PRO A 101 7.69 -3.37 6.81
N ASN A 102 7.55 -4.38 7.68
CA ASN A 102 7.75 -5.78 7.30
C ASN A 102 6.63 -6.30 6.40
N ARG A 103 5.36 -5.89 6.65
CA ARG A 103 4.23 -6.20 5.77
C ARG A 103 4.43 -5.56 4.41
N TYR A 104 4.77 -4.26 4.41
CA TYR A 104 5.01 -3.50 3.18
C TYR A 104 6.10 -4.13 2.32
N ARG A 105 7.26 -4.45 2.90
CA ARG A 105 8.34 -5.13 2.16
C ARG A 105 7.90 -6.47 1.59
N MET A 106 7.14 -7.26 2.36
CA MET A 106 6.67 -8.59 1.93
C MET A 106 5.65 -8.50 0.80
N MET A 107 4.71 -7.56 0.84
CA MET A 107 3.66 -7.38 -0.18
C MET A 107 4.22 -7.19 -1.59
N TRP A 108 5.41 -6.61 -1.72
CA TRP A 108 6.08 -6.32 -3.00
C TRP A 108 7.16 -7.34 -3.40
N ARG A 109 7.31 -8.43 -2.64
CA ARG A 109 8.20 -9.55 -2.97
C ARG A 109 7.49 -10.53 -3.91
N MET A 110 7.16 -10.08 -5.12
CA MET A 110 6.45 -10.89 -6.13
C MET A 110 7.21 -12.19 -6.49
N ASP A 111 8.54 -12.19 -6.33
CA ASP A 111 9.38 -13.37 -6.46
C ASP A 111 9.05 -14.48 -5.43
N MET A 112 8.47 -14.12 -4.29
CA MET A 112 8.10 -15.02 -3.20
C MET A 112 6.60 -15.33 -3.14
N LEU A 113 5.78 -14.66 -3.94
CA LEU A 113 4.33 -14.81 -3.95
C LEU A 113 3.88 -15.65 -5.16
N ASP A 114 2.71 -16.25 -5.06
CA ASP A 114 2.06 -16.94 -6.17
C ASP A 114 1.21 -15.94 -6.96
N ASP A 115 1.76 -15.42 -8.04
CA ASP A 115 1.14 -14.47 -8.95
C ASP A 115 0.03 -15.08 -9.81
N SER A 116 -0.05 -16.41 -9.90
CA SER A 116 -1.15 -17.12 -10.55
C SER A 116 -2.45 -17.11 -9.71
N LEU A 117 -2.36 -16.74 -8.43
CA LEU A 117 -3.52 -16.66 -7.57
C LEU A 117 -4.40 -15.47 -7.97
N ALA A 118 -5.59 -15.78 -8.52
CA ALA A 118 -6.52 -14.77 -9.03
C ALA A 118 -6.88 -13.68 -7.98
N ALA A 119 -6.93 -14.05 -6.69
CA ALA A 119 -7.21 -13.10 -5.61
C ALA A 119 -6.15 -11.99 -5.50
N LEU A 120 -4.85 -12.34 -5.60
CA LEU A 120 -3.76 -11.38 -5.53
C LEU A 120 -3.77 -10.45 -6.75
N SER A 121 -3.89 -11.02 -7.95
CA SER A 121 -3.95 -10.24 -9.20
C SER A 121 -5.15 -9.31 -9.24
N SER A 122 -6.33 -9.79 -8.81
CA SER A 122 -7.56 -9.00 -8.77
C SER A 122 -7.45 -7.80 -7.84
N ILE A 123 -6.90 -7.98 -6.64
CA ILE A 123 -6.78 -6.89 -5.66
C ILE A 123 -5.78 -5.84 -6.11
N ILE A 124 -4.65 -6.25 -6.69
CA ILE A 124 -3.63 -5.33 -7.22
C ILE A 124 -4.20 -4.54 -8.42
N ASN A 125 -4.84 -5.22 -9.38
CA ASN A 125 -5.43 -4.58 -10.54
C ASN A 125 -6.53 -3.59 -10.13
N GLY A 126 -7.44 -4.00 -9.22
CA GLY A 126 -8.49 -3.12 -8.73
C GLY A 126 -7.97 -1.86 -8.02
N MET A 127 -6.84 -1.96 -7.32
CA MET A 127 -6.16 -0.81 -6.75
C MET A 127 -5.65 0.15 -7.85
N TYR A 128 -4.97 -0.37 -8.87
CA TYR A 128 -4.48 0.46 -9.98
C TYR A 128 -5.60 1.08 -10.81
N ASP A 129 -6.67 0.34 -11.09
CA ASP A 129 -7.84 0.83 -11.81
C ASP A 129 -8.49 2.00 -11.05
N SER A 130 -8.70 1.85 -9.75
CA SER A 130 -9.30 2.90 -8.91
C SER A 130 -8.48 4.20 -8.87
N VAL A 131 -7.14 4.10 -8.81
CA VAL A 131 -6.26 5.28 -8.87
C VAL A 131 -6.19 5.83 -10.29
N GLY A 132 -6.21 4.96 -11.29
CA GLY A 132 -6.20 5.33 -12.71
C GLY A 132 -7.39 6.18 -13.10
N ASP A 133 -8.58 5.86 -12.61
CA ASP A 133 -9.79 6.65 -12.82
C ASP A 133 -9.66 8.08 -12.26
N ASP A 134 -9.13 8.21 -11.04
CA ASP A 134 -8.89 9.52 -10.44
C ASP A 134 -7.81 10.31 -11.20
N VAL A 135 -6.74 9.65 -11.65
CA VAL A 135 -5.68 10.29 -12.47
C VAL A 135 -6.24 10.74 -13.81
N ALA A 136 -7.05 9.92 -14.48
CA ALA A 136 -7.68 10.28 -15.75
C ALA A 136 -8.68 11.44 -15.63
N ALA A 137 -9.28 11.62 -14.44
CA ALA A 137 -10.21 12.70 -14.14
C ALA A 137 -9.54 14.03 -13.75
N LEU A 138 -8.19 14.07 -13.62
CA LEU A 138 -7.47 15.32 -13.35
C LEU A 138 -7.56 16.28 -14.55
N PRO A 139 -7.87 17.57 -14.32
CA PRO A 139 -7.95 18.57 -15.41
C PRO A 139 -6.64 18.76 -16.18
N SER A 140 -5.50 18.48 -15.53
CA SER A 140 -4.15 18.63 -16.10
C SER A 140 -3.69 17.42 -16.92
N VAL A 141 -4.50 16.35 -17.00
CA VAL A 141 -4.11 15.09 -17.64
C VAL A 141 -4.83 14.91 -18.96
N GLN A 142 -4.06 14.70 -20.02
CA GLN A 142 -4.59 14.23 -21.29
C GLN A 142 -4.78 12.71 -21.23
N ARG A 143 -5.80 12.19 -21.90
CA ARG A 143 -6.18 10.78 -21.83
C ARG A 143 -5.05 9.83 -22.23
N ASP A 144 -4.21 10.21 -23.18
CA ASP A 144 -3.07 9.45 -23.68
C ASP A 144 -1.87 9.43 -22.71
N THR A 145 -1.84 10.36 -21.73
CA THR A 145 -0.77 10.44 -20.72
C THR A 145 -1.19 9.92 -19.33
N ALA A 146 -2.44 9.54 -19.14
CA ALA A 146 -2.97 9.10 -17.85
C ALA A 146 -2.23 7.89 -17.28
N THR A 147 -1.97 6.88 -18.11
CA THR A 147 -1.21 5.68 -17.70
C THR A 147 0.21 6.04 -17.27
N THR A 148 0.91 6.89 -18.03
CA THR A 148 2.26 7.34 -17.68
C THR A 148 2.26 8.09 -16.34
N LYS A 149 1.27 8.96 -16.11
CA LYS A 149 1.14 9.68 -14.84
C LYS A 149 0.82 8.75 -13.67
N LEU A 150 -0.04 7.75 -13.88
CA LEU A 150 -0.34 6.71 -12.89
C LEU A 150 0.92 5.94 -12.49
N VAL A 151 1.72 5.50 -13.47
CA VAL A 151 2.98 4.80 -13.20
C VAL A 151 3.97 5.71 -12.47
N ALA A 152 4.09 6.98 -12.87
CA ALA A 152 4.95 7.93 -12.19
C ALA A 152 4.53 8.16 -10.73
N LEU A 153 3.23 8.32 -10.47
CA LEU A 153 2.66 8.48 -9.14
C LEU A 153 2.93 7.26 -8.27
N SER A 154 2.65 6.06 -8.79
CA SER A 154 2.87 4.80 -8.07
C SER A 154 4.36 4.59 -7.74
N SER A 155 5.25 4.88 -8.70
CA SER A 155 6.69 4.79 -8.51
C SER A 155 7.21 5.78 -7.46
N LEU A 156 6.70 7.01 -7.49
CA LEU A 156 7.04 8.05 -6.52
C LEU A 156 6.65 7.63 -5.10
N ILE A 157 5.41 7.19 -4.90
CA ILE A 157 4.88 6.81 -3.60
C ILE A 157 5.62 5.57 -3.07
N HIS A 158 5.77 4.55 -3.92
CA HIS A 158 6.47 3.32 -3.54
C HIS A 158 7.94 3.60 -3.20
N GLY A 159 8.63 4.38 -4.03
CA GLY A 159 10.01 4.78 -3.78
C GLY A 159 10.17 5.58 -2.50
N TYR A 160 9.27 6.53 -2.24
CA TYR A 160 9.27 7.31 -1.00
C TYR A 160 9.14 6.42 0.23
N VAL A 161 8.15 5.51 0.26
CA VAL A 161 7.95 4.59 1.39
C VAL A 161 9.18 3.70 1.59
N SER A 162 9.71 3.09 0.52
CA SER A 162 10.88 2.22 0.60
C SER A 162 12.10 2.97 1.16
N MET A 163 12.40 4.16 0.66
CA MET A 163 13.51 4.98 1.14
C MET A 163 13.33 5.45 2.58
N ARG A 164 12.09 5.68 3.02
CA ARG A 164 11.77 5.99 4.42
C ARG A 164 12.00 4.78 5.34
N ILE A 165 11.54 3.59 4.94
CA ILE A 165 11.72 2.35 5.69
C ILE A 165 13.20 1.97 5.80
N ASP A 166 14.00 2.26 4.76
CA ASP A 166 15.42 1.95 4.71
C ASP A 166 16.30 3.04 5.36
N GLY A 167 15.69 4.10 5.89
CA GLY A 167 16.41 5.18 6.58
C GLY A 167 17.12 6.18 5.67
N ASN A 168 16.95 6.08 4.34
CA ASN A 168 17.54 7.00 3.36
C ASN A 168 16.85 8.37 3.36
N PHE A 169 15.55 8.41 3.70
CA PHE A 169 14.80 9.65 3.89
C PHE A 169 14.33 9.76 5.34
N ILE A 170 14.50 10.95 5.92
CA ILE A 170 13.91 11.31 7.21
C ILE A 170 12.53 11.95 7.02
N ALA A 171 11.71 11.94 8.08
CA ALA A 171 10.49 12.72 8.11
C ALA A 171 10.84 14.21 8.04
N ALA A 172 10.28 14.91 7.07
CA ALA A 172 10.49 16.34 6.92
C ALA A 172 9.23 16.98 6.31
N ALA A 173 8.99 18.25 6.67
CA ALA A 173 8.10 19.10 5.93
C ALA A 173 8.79 19.62 4.66
N ASP A 174 7.99 19.96 3.67
CA ASP A 174 8.42 20.71 2.52
C ASP A 174 8.57 22.18 2.90
N GLU A 175 9.72 22.78 2.59
CA GLU A 175 10.05 24.14 3.05
C GLU A 175 9.16 25.22 2.43
N ALA A 176 8.68 25.01 1.21
CA ALA A 176 7.86 25.98 0.49
C ALA A 176 6.39 25.94 0.93
N THR A 177 5.87 24.77 1.26
CA THR A 177 4.44 24.56 1.54
C THR A 177 4.13 24.28 3.00
N GLY A 178 5.12 23.89 3.80
CA GLY A 178 4.94 23.42 5.18
C GLY A 178 4.24 22.07 5.32
N LYS A 179 3.84 21.44 4.20
CA LYS A 179 3.17 20.14 4.18
C LYS A 179 4.15 18.98 4.39
N PRO A 180 3.68 17.79 4.82
CA PRO A 180 4.51 16.59 4.75
C PRO A 180 5.11 16.42 3.35
N ARG A 181 6.40 16.09 3.27
CA ARG A 181 7.14 16.09 1.99
C ARG A 181 6.49 15.20 0.92
N HIS A 182 5.97 14.04 1.28
CA HIS A 182 5.28 13.17 0.33
C HIS A 182 4.01 13.81 -0.24
N ILE A 183 3.27 14.57 0.56
CA ILE A 183 2.08 15.31 0.10
C ILE A 183 2.49 16.37 -0.93
N ALA A 184 3.49 17.17 -0.61
CA ALA A 184 4.00 18.20 -1.53
C ALA A 184 4.49 17.59 -2.86
N MET A 185 5.20 16.45 -2.80
CA MET A 185 5.67 15.73 -3.99
C MET A 185 4.51 15.22 -4.85
N ILE A 186 3.46 14.68 -4.22
CA ILE A 186 2.27 14.18 -4.92
C ILE A 186 1.53 15.34 -5.59
N GLU A 187 1.27 16.41 -4.83
CA GLU A 187 0.59 17.61 -5.36
C GLU A 187 1.35 18.23 -6.53
N ALA A 188 2.67 18.32 -6.45
CA ALA A 188 3.50 18.80 -7.54
C ALA A 188 3.40 17.90 -8.78
N LEU A 189 3.40 16.58 -8.61
CA LEU A 189 3.29 15.61 -9.71
C LEU A 189 1.94 15.69 -10.40
N ILE A 190 0.84 15.80 -9.64
CA ILE A 190 -0.51 15.86 -10.22
C ILE A 190 -0.94 17.26 -10.70
N GLY A 191 -0.10 18.27 -10.47
CA GLY A 191 -0.40 19.65 -10.84
C GLY A 191 -1.43 20.32 -9.92
N ALA A 192 -1.57 19.83 -8.69
CA ALA A 192 -2.52 20.35 -7.70
C ALA A 192 -1.94 21.46 -6.81
N THR A 193 -0.72 21.92 -7.07
CA THR A 193 -0.13 23.04 -6.35
C THR A 193 -0.89 24.31 -6.69
N ASN A 194 -1.57 24.88 -5.69
CA ASN A 194 -2.06 26.25 -5.79
C ASN A 194 -0.87 27.18 -5.99
N HIS A 195 -0.63 27.63 -7.21
CA HIS A 195 0.14 28.82 -7.44
C HIS A 195 -0.72 29.99 -6.92
N GLY A 196 -0.78 30.15 -5.61
CA GLY A 196 -1.25 31.37 -4.98
C GLY A 196 -0.38 32.49 -5.52
N GLY A 197 -0.99 33.35 -6.35
CA GLY A 197 -0.33 34.35 -7.15
C GLY A 197 0.65 35.21 -6.37
N ALA A 198 1.92 35.03 -6.65
CA ALA A 198 2.86 36.12 -6.65
C ALA A 198 2.77 36.80 -8.02
N ALA A 199 1.80 37.72 -8.15
CA ALA A 199 1.86 38.72 -9.21
C ALA A 199 3.22 39.40 -9.05
N ALA A 200 4.14 39.09 -9.97
CA ALA A 200 5.39 39.81 -10.10
C ALA A 200 5.03 41.28 -10.40
N HIS A 201 5.12 42.11 -9.38
CA HIS A 201 5.10 43.54 -9.53
C HIS A 201 6.38 43.93 -10.25
N HIS A 202 6.25 44.16 -11.56
CA HIS A 202 7.33 44.69 -12.36
C HIS A 202 7.36 46.21 -12.08
N PRO A 203 8.40 46.78 -11.42
CA PRO A 203 8.53 48.22 -11.34
C PRO A 203 8.96 48.72 -12.69
N GLY A 204 8.03 49.41 -13.34
CA GLY A 204 8.30 50.11 -14.62
C GLY A 204 9.44 51.10 -14.49
N ASN A 205 10.33 51.00 -15.45
CA ASN A 205 11.45 51.87 -15.73
C ASN A 205 10.94 53.28 -16.12
N ARG A 206 11.39 54.26 -15.41
CA ARG A 206 11.57 55.66 -15.94
C ARG A 206 12.97 56.10 -15.71
#